data_558ca849987dd438e9c66cbeab43296b
#
_entry.id   558ca849987dd438e9c66cbeab43296b
#
_cell.length_a   1.000
_cell.length_b   1.000
_cell.length_c   1.000
_cell.angle_alpha   90.00
_cell.angle_beta   90.00
_cell.angle_gamma   90.00
#
_symmetry.space_group_name_H-M   'P 1'
#
loop_
_entity.id
_entity.type
_entity.pdbx_description
1 polymer ?
#
loop_
_entity_poly.entity_id
_entity_poly.type
_entity_poly.pdbx_seq_one_letter_code
_entity_poly.pdbx_strand_id
1 'polypeptide(L)'
;MKETYFEGQVIREQKIQSETMEYFKFIDCDFENCSFEDCKIINCTFENCKFYNCNIVSLSAQYSEIKNAEFKKCNLIGIHWGGLLPSGKYARALEKIENCYLKYNTFSDMNLKKFDFSGNIIQDSLFDELIYLIPPRIQLILRII
;
A
#
# COMPACT_ATOMS: atom_id res chain seq x y z
N MET A 1 25.39 12.29 7.67
CA MET A 1 24.72 11.02 7.57
C MET A 1 23.23 11.22 7.30
N LYS A 2 22.70 10.50 6.36
CA LYS A 2 21.30 10.66 6.00
C LYS A 2 20.40 9.97 7.02
N GLU A 3 19.39 10.68 7.51
CA GLU A 3 18.43 10.10 8.43
C GLU A 3 17.52 9.14 7.70
N THR A 4 17.31 7.94 8.27
CA THR A 4 16.46 6.88 7.70
C THR A 4 15.38 6.39 8.65
N TYR A 5 15.34 6.92 9.86
CA TYR A 5 14.33 6.54 10.86
C TYR A 5 13.45 7.75 11.18
N PHE A 6 12.15 7.56 11.06
CA PHE A 6 11.16 8.63 11.29
C PHE A 6 10.04 8.08 12.16
N GLU A 7 9.70 8.79 13.21
CA GLU A 7 8.62 8.40 14.10
C GLU A 7 7.74 9.59 14.44
N GLY A 8 6.42 9.42 14.32
CA GLY A 8 5.45 10.43 14.67
C GLY A 8 5.51 11.69 13.82
N GLN A 9 5.98 11.58 12.60
CA GLN A 9 6.19 12.71 11.70
C GLN A 9 5.03 12.87 10.73
N VAL A 10 4.76 14.11 10.33
CA VAL A 10 3.88 14.40 9.20
C VAL A 10 4.77 14.81 8.04
N ILE A 11 4.71 14.05 6.96
CA ILE A 11 5.55 14.25 5.78
C ILE A 11 4.64 14.73 4.65
N ARG A 12 4.90 15.94 4.14
CA ARG A 12 4.04 16.61 3.17
C ARG A 12 4.75 16.98 1.89
N GLU A 13 4.00 16.93 0.79
CA GLU A 13 4.39 17.51 -0.50
C GLU A 13 5.70 16.97 -1.06
N GLN A 14 6.04 15.73 -0.74
CA GLN A 14 7.25 15.12 -1.28
C GLN A 14 6.95 14.46 -2.62
N LYS A 15 7.78 14.71 -3.60
CA LYS A 15 7.70 14.05 -4.91
C LYS A 15 8.99 13.29 -5.14
N ILE A 16 8.89 11.98 -5.16
CA ILE A 16 10.03 11.10 -5.34
C ILE A 16 9.80 10.27 -6.60
N GLN A 17 10.73 10.34 -7.54
CA GLN A 17 10.60 9.66 -8.81
C GLN A 17 11.88 8.92 -9.16
N SER A 18 11.74 7.65 -9.55
CA SER A 18 12.84 6.81 -10.02
C SER A 18 14.00 6.72 -9.03
N GLU A 19 13.67 6.69 -7.74
CA GLU A 19 14.65 6.63 -6.66
C GLU A 19 14.61 5.25 -5.99
N THR A 20 15.75 4.85 -5.44
CA THR A 20 15.86 3.68 -4.59
C THR A 20 16.03 4.12 -3.15
N MET A 21 15.17 3.62 -2.27
CA MET A 21 15.22 3.89 -0.83
C MET A 21 15.61 2.62 -0.11
N GLU A 22 16.65 2.68 0.70
CA GLU A 22 17.15 1.52 1.45
C GLU A 22 17.18 1.80 2.94
N TYR A 23 16.70 0.84 3.73
CA TYR A 23 16.74 0.85 5.19
C TYR A 23 16.00 2.03 5.82
N PHE A 24 14.94 2.50 5.17
CA PHE A 24 14.06 3.50 5.77
C PHE A 24 13.05 2.82 6.70
N LYS A 25 12.82 3.44 7.85
CA LYS A 25 11.80 2.97 8.78
C LYS A 25 10.93 4.14 9.19
N PHE A 26 9.64 4.01 8.94
CA PHE A 26 8.64 4.99 9.30
C PHE A 26 7.66 4.36 10.29
N ILE A 27 7.54 4.95 11.47
CA ILE A 27 6.62 4.48 12.50
C ILE A 27 5.69 5.63 12.89
N ASP A 28 4.38 5.37 12.89
CA ASP A 28 3.37 6.36 13.26
C ASP A 28 3.50 7.66 12.46
N CYS A 29 3.79 7.54 11.17
CA CYS A 29 3.95 8.69 10.28
C CYS A 29 2.74 8.88 9.39
N ASP A 30 2.42 10.14 9.10
CA ASP A 30 1.38 10.51 8.16
C ASP A 30 2.03 11.10 6.91
N PHE A 31 1.66 10.59 5.75
CA PHE A 31 2.10 11.10 4.45
C PHE A 31 0.94 11.82 3.80
N GLU A 32 1.12 13.11 3.51
CA GLU A 32 0.06 13.94 2.91
C GLU A 32 0.53 14.56 1.60
N ASN A 33 -0.24 14.38 0.56
CA ASN A 33 0.03 14.98 -0.75
C ASN A 33 1.41 14.61 -1.30
N CYS A 34 1.83 13.38 -1.08
CA CYS A 34 3.11 12.88 -1.56
C CYS A 34 2.93 12.06 -2.83
N SER A 35 3.97 12.02 -3.64
CA SER A 35 3.98 11.20 -4.85
C SER A 35 5.24 10.35 -4.88
N PHE A 36 5.05 9.06 -5.14
CA PHE A 36 6.14 8.09 -5.29
C PHE A 36 5.92 7.38 -6.62
N GLU A 37 6.75 7.67 -7.61
CA GLU A 37 6.64 7.09 -8.94
C GLU A 37 7.91 6.35 -9.34
N ASP A 38 7.74 5.11 -9.79
CA ASP A 38 8.85 4.25 -10.21
C ASP A 38 9.93 4.12 -9.14
N CYS A 39 9.51 4.03 -7.89
CA CYS A 39 10.43 3.90 -6.77
C CYS A 39 10.67 2.44 -6.43
N LYS A 40 11.87 2.19 -5.91
CA LYS A 40 12.24 0.88 -5.40
C LYS A 40 12.56 1.02 -3.92
N ILE A 41 11.95 0.17 -3.11
CA ILE A 41 12.25 0.15 -1.68
C ILE A 41 12.88 -1.19 -1.31
N ILE A 42 13.95 -1.15 -0.52
CA ILE A 42 14.70 -2.32 -0.10
C ILE A 42 14.93 -2.22 1.41
N ASN A 43 14.54 -3.26 2.14
CA ASN A 43 14.67 -3.29 3.60
C ASN A 43 14.01 -2.07 4.27
N CYS A 44 12.84 -1.69 3.78
CA CYS A 44 12.08 -0.58 4.34
C CYS A 44 10.89 -1.10 5.12
N THR A 45 10.50 -0.36 6.16
CA THR A 45 9.35 -0.69 7.00
C THR A 45 8.47 0.53 7.17
N PHE A 46 7.17 0.32 6.99
CA PHE A 46 6.14 1.34 7.26
C PHE A 46 5.17 0.73 8.28
N GLU A 47 5.20 1.22 9.51
CA GLU A 47 4.35 0.70 10.59
C GLU A 47 3.42 1.77 11.10
N ASN A 48 2.12 1.47 11.14
CA ASN A 48 1.07 2.40 11.56
C ASN A 48 1.14 3.73 10.82
N CYS A 49 1.33 3.68 9.52
CA CYS A 49 1.43 4.87 8.68
C CYS A 49 0.13 5.11 7.95
N LYS A 50 -0.19 6.38 7.76
CA LYS A 50 -1.38 6.81 7.03
C LYS A 50 -0.96 7.61 5.81
N PHE A 51 -1.62 7.34 4.69
CA PHE A 51 -1.36 8.00 3.42
C PHE A 51 -2.62 8.70 2.98
N TYR A 52 -2.58 10.01 2.86
CA TYR A 52 -3.71 10.82 2.46
C TYR A 52 -3.37 11.61 1.20
N ASN A 53 -4.23 11.45 0.18
CA ASN A 53 -4.08 12.15 -1.09
C ASN A 53 -2.68 11.95 -1.71
N CYS A 54 -2.23 10.71 -1.71
CA CYS A 54 -0.91 10.36 -2.25
C CYS A 54 -1.06 9.59 -3.55
N ASN A 55 -0.03 9.69 -4.40
CA ASN A 55 0.10 8.88 -5.60
C ASN A 55 1.23 7.89 -5.39
N ILE A 56 0.94 6.62 -5.50
CA ILE A 56 1.96 5.57 -5.45
C ILE A 56 1.81 4.76 -6.73
N VAL A 57 2.77 4.92 -7.63
CA VAL A 57 2.70 4.34 -8.98
C VAL A 57 3.96 3.53 -9.24
N SER A 58 3.77 2.25 -9.58
CA SER A 58 4.86 1.36 -9.95
C SER A 58 5.92 1.24 -8.85
N LEU A 59 5.49 0.79 -7.69
CA LEU A 59 6.37 0.56 -6.55
C LEU A 59 6.92 -0.85 -6.59
N SER A 60 8.24 -0.98 -6.55
CA SER A 60 8.94 -2.25 -6.42
C SER A 60 9.48 -2.39 -5.00
N ALA A 61 9.23 -3.52 -4.36
CA ALA A 61 9.60 -3.73 -2.96
C ALA A 61 10.36 -5.04 -2.79
N GLN A 62 11.49 -4.99 -2.07
CA GLN A 62 12.25 -6.17 -1.70
C GLN A 62 12.57 -6.10 -0.21
N TYR A 63 12.35 -7.21 0.49
CA TYR A 63 12.63 -7.31 1.93
C TYR A 63 12.02 -6.18 2.74
N SER A 64 10.87 -5.71 2.29
CA SER A 64 10.19 -4.57 2.88
C SER A 64 8.83 -5.00 3.40
N GLU A 65 8.29 -4.24 4.36
CA GLU A 65 6.98 -4.57 4.89
C GLU A 65 6.18 -3.31 5.21
N ILE A 66 4.87 -3.45 5.12
CA ILE A 66 3.94 -2.48 5.69
C ILE A 66 3.15 -3.21 6.79
N LYS A 67 2.78 -2.47 7.82
CA LYS A 67 2.00 -3.01 8.92
C LYS A 67 0.97 -1.98 9.37
N ASN A 68 -0.29 -2.37 9.35
CA ASN A 68 -1.43 -1.51 9.71
C ASN A 68 -1.44 -0.18 8.94
N ALA A 69 -1.27 -0.25 7.64
CA ALA A 69 -1.30 0.94 6.79
C ALA A 69 -2.72 1.36 6.46
N GLU A 70 -2.96 2.66 6.43
CA GLU A 70 -4.22 3.24 5.98
C GLU A 70 -3.97 4.12 4.76
N PHE A 71 -4.83 3.97 3.76
CA PHE A 71 -4.76 4.77 2.54
C PHE A 71 -6.10 5.44 2.33
N LYS A 72 -6.11 6.76 2.17
CA LYS A 72 -7.33 7.52 1.93
C LYS A 72 -7.13 8.51 0.79
N LYS A 73 -8.02 8.49 -0.17
CA LYS A 73 -7.98 9.36 -1.36
C LYS A 73 -6.66 9.26 -2.12
N CYS A 74 -6.15 8.04 -2.25
CA CYS A 74 -4.89 7.79 -2.93
C CYS A 74 -5.09 7.14 -4.28
N ASN A 75 -4.12 7.35 -5.17
CA ASN A 75 -3.99 6.55 -6.37
C ASN A 75 -2.94 5.49 -6.10
N LEU A 76 -3.33 4.22 -6.21
CA LEU A 76 -2.46 3.08 -5.92
C LEU A 76 -2.40 2.23 -7.18
N ILE A 77 -1.34 2.43 -7.96
CA ILE A 77 -1.26 1.86 -9.30
C ILE A 77 0.00 1.01 -9.44
N GLY A 78 -0.17 -0.22 -9.91
CA GLY A 78 0.97 -1.10 -10.19
C GLY A 78 1.74 -1.53 -8.95
N ILE A 79 1.04 -1.90 -7.88
CA ILE A 79 1.65 -2.33 -6.63
C ILE A 79 1.47 -3.83 -6.47
N HIS A 80 2.56 -4.54 -6.21
CA HIS A 80 2.53 -5.95 -5.83
C HIS A 80 2.56 -6.04 -4.30
N TRP A 81 1.38 -6.14 -3.71
CA TRP A 81 1.23 -6.10 -2.26
C TRP A 81 1.88 -7.29 -1.55
N GLY A 82 2.00 -8.42 -2.25
CA GLY A 82 2.68 -9.59 -1.70
C GLY A 82 4.14 -9.35 -1.35
N GLY A 83 4.77 -8.33 -1.95
CA GLY A 83 6.14 -7.95 -1.63
C GLY A 83 6.26 -7.06 -0.39
N LEU A 84 5.14 -6.72 0.24
CA LEU A 84 5.07 -5.81 1.38
C LEU A 84 4.45 -6.46 2.62
N LEU A 85 4.36 -7.79 2.66
CA LEU A 85 3.68 -8.47 3.75
C LEU A 85 4.49 -8.40 5.04
N PRO A 86 3.85 -8.07 6.16
CA PRO A 86 4.54 -7.99 7.44
C PRO A 86 4.87 -9.37 7.98
N SER A 87 5.95 -9.44 8.74
CA SER A 87 6.28 -10.64 9.48
C SER A 87 5.37 -10.76 10.71
N GLY A 88 5.13 -12.00 11.14
CA GLY A 88 4.31 -12.24 12.31
C GLY A 88 2.96 -12.86 11.96
N LYS A 89 2.54 -13.81 12.78
CA LYS A 89 1.36 -14.64 12.51
C LYS A 89 0.06 -13.84 12.43
N TYR A 90 -0.05 -12.78 13.23
CA TYR A 90 -1.28 -11.98 13.31
C TYR A 90 -1.10 -10.57 12.76
N ALA A 91 0.04 -10.30 12.15
CA ALA A 91 0.29 -8.98 11.58
C ALA A 91 -0.53 -8.76 10.32
N ARG A 92 -1.05 -7.55 10.16
CA ARG A 92 -1.83 -7.17 8.97
C ARG A 92 -1.12 -6.05 8.23
N ALA A 93 -1.00 -6.21 6.92
CA ALA A 93 -0.42 -5.17 6.07
C ALA A 93 -1.34 -3.95 6.01
N LEU A 94 -2.62 -4.18 5.77
CA LEU A 94 -3.60 -3.13 5.52
C LEU A 94 -4.60 -3.05 6.65
N GLU A 95 -4.79 -1.85 7.19
CA GLU A 95 -5.86 -1.55 8.13
C GLU A 95 -7.08 -1.01 7.39
N LYS A 96 -6.87 -0.12 6.43
CA LYS A 96 -7.98 0.55 5.75
C LYS A 96 -7.57 1.09 4.38
N ILE A 97 -8.47 0.97 3.41
CA ILE A 97 -8.36 1.63 2.12
C ILE A 97 -9.71 2.28 1.84
N GLU A 98 -9.75 3.62 1.75
CA GLU A 98 -10.98 4.38 1.54
C GLU A 98 -10.83 5.39 0.41
N ASN A 99 -11.84 5.43 -0.47
CA ASN A 99 -11.93 6.42 -1.54
C ASN A 99 -10.66 6.47 -2.40
N CYS A 100 -10.08 5.31 -2.64
CA CYS A 100 -8.86 5.18 -3.44
C CYS A 100 -9.18 4.64 -4.82
N TYR A 101 -8.26 4.90 -5.75
CA TYR A 101 -8.28 4.30 -7.07
C TYR A 101 -7.13 3.30 -7.15
N LEU A 102 -7.48 2.02 -7.36
CA LEU A 102 -6.52 0.94 -7.45
C LEU A 102 -6.56 0.34 -8.86
N LYS A 103 -5.40 0.30 -9.52
CA LYS A 103 -5.30 -0.26 -10.86
C LYS A 103 -3.98 -1.02 -11.01
N TYR A 104 -4.03 -2.16 -11.69
CA TYR A 104 -2.86 -3.00 -11.92
C TYR A 104 -2.17 -3.42 -10.63
N ASN A 105 -2.96 -3.69 -9.60
CA ASN A 105 -2.43 -4.22 -8.34
C ASN A 105 -2.50 -5.72 -8.31
N THR A 106 -1.58 -6.34 -7.58
CA THR A 106 -1.62 -7.76 -7.30
C THR A 106 -1.70 -7.95 -5.79
N PHE A 107 -2.76 -8.61 -5.35
CA PHE A 107 -2.96 -8.98 -3.94
C PHE A 107 -2.76 -10.48 -3.82
N SER A 108 -1.55 -10.89 -3.45
CA SER A 108 -1.23 -12.31 -3.28
C SER A 108 -0.77 -12.59 -1.86
N ASP A 109 -1.08 -13.79 -1.39
CA ASP A 109 -0.72 -14.28 -0.06
C ASP A 109 -1.23 -13.41 1.08
N MET A 110 -2.30 -12.65 0.85
CA MET A 110 -2.91 -11.78 1.85
C MET A 110 -4.24 -12.37 2.32
N ASN A 111 -4.49 -12.32 3.62
CA ASN A 111 -5.81 -12.65 4.14
C ASN A 111 -6.68 -11.39 4.13
N LEU A 112 -7.53 -11.28 3.14
CA LEU A 112 -8.44 -10.15 2.98
C LEU A 112 -9.87 -10.49 3.38
N LYS A 113 -10.05 -11.58 4.10
CA LYS A 113 -11.36 -12.06 4.55
C LYS A 113 -12.03 -11.09 5.47
N LYS A 114 -12.85 -10.31 5.34
CA LYS A 114 -13.45 -9.25 6.15
C LYS A 114 -12.85 -7.88 5.90
N PHE A 115 -11.92 -7.78 4.95
CA PHE A 115 -11.42 -6.46 4.58
C PHE A 115 -12.49 -5.72 3.75
N ASP A 116 -12.75 -4.47 4.09
CA ASP A 116 -13.78 -3.68 3.41
C ASP A 116 -13.17 -2.87 2.27
N PHE A 117 -13.47 -3.28 1.03
CA PHE A 117 -13.05 -2.55 -0.16
C PHE A 117 -14.11 -1.59 -0.70
N SER A 118 -15.23 -1.42 0.00
CA SER A 118 -16.31 -0.54 -0.47
C SER A 118 -15.82 0.91 -0.54
N GLY A 119 -16.38 1.67 -1.49
CA GLY A 119 -16.02 3.08 -1.67
C GLY A 119 -14.75 3.30 -2.48
N ASN A 120 -14.10 2.23 -2.96
CA ASN A 120 -12.92 2.31 -3.81
C ASN A 120 -13.27 1.93 -5.24
N ILE A 121 -12.47 2.42 -6.18
CA ILE A 121 -12.55 1.97 -7.57
C ILE A 121 -11.37 1.05 -7.82
N ILE A 122 -11.66 -0.20 -8.16
CA ILE A 122 -10.63 -1.22 -8.36
C ILE A 122 -10.77 -1.78 -9.77
N GLN A 123 -9.71 -1.65 -10.57
CA GLN A 123 -9.70 -2.08 -11.97
C GLN A 123 -8.43 -2.86 -12.29
N ASP A 124 -8.55 -3.82 -13.20
CA ASP A 124 -7.43 -4.55 -13.79
C ASP A 124 -6.43 -5.03 -12.72
N SER A 125 -6.96 -5.54 -11.61
CA SER A 125 -6.16 -6.00 -10.49
C SER A 125 -6.40 -7.49 -10.26
N LEU A 126 -5.39 -8.19 -9.76
CA LEU A 126 -5.42 -9.62 -9.53
C LEU A 126 -5.52 -9.92 -8.04
N PHE A 127 -6.51 -10.72 -7.70
CA PHE A 127 -6.69 -11.24 -6.34
C PHE A 127 -6.43 -12.74 -6.38
N ASP A 128 -5.26 -13.15 -5.95
CA ASP A 128 -4.85 -14.54 -5.95
C ASP A 128 -5.70 -15.33 -4.96
N GLU A 129 -6.47 -16.30 -5.42
CA GLU A 129 -7.33 -17.19 -4.62
C GLU A 129 -8.26 -16.49 -3.61
N LEU A 130 -8.21 -15.18 -3.47
CA LEU A 130 -8.97 -14.45 -2.46
C LEU A 130 -10.28 -13.87 -2.99
N ILE A 131 -10.53 -14.01 -4.28
CA ILE A 131 -11.71 -13.42 -4.92
C ILE A 131 -13.03 -13.88 -4.25
N TYR A 132 -13.07 -15.10 -3.75
CA TYR A 132 -14.27 -15.63 -3.12
C TYR A 132 -14.53 -15.07 -1.73
N LEU A 133 -13.55 -14.37 -1.16
CA LEU A 133 -13.65 -13.75 0.15
C LEU A 133 -14.12 -12.30 0.06
N ILE A 134 -14.24 -11.77 -1.15
CA ILE A 134 -14.67 -10.40 -1.39
C ILE A 134 -16.20 -10.38 -1.55
N PRO A 135 -16.92 -9.47 -0.87
CA PRO A 135 -18.37 -9.39 -0.99
C PRO A 135 -18.83 -9.24 -2.43
N PRO A 136 -19.94 -9.87 -2.83
CA PRO A 136 -20.41 -9.83 -4.23
C PRO A 136 -20.59 -8.42 -4.80
N ARG A 137 -21.06 -7.46 -4.01
CA ARG A 137 -21.24 -6.07 -4.47
C ARG A 137 -19.91 -5.41 -4.85
N ILE A 138 -18.81 -5.85 -4.22
CA ILE A 138 -17.48 -5.35 -4.54
C ILE A 138 -17.00 -5.99 -5.84
N GLN A 139 -17.32 -7.26 -6.05
CA GLN A 139 -16.92 -7.98 -7.26
C GLN A 139 -17.47 -7.33 -8.53
N LEU A 140 -18.59 -6.59 -8.43
CA LEU A 140 -19.18 -5.92 -9.58
C LEU A 140 -18.31 -4.78 -10.12
N ILE A 141 -17.45 -4.22 -9.31
CA ILE A 141 -16.56 -3.12 -9.72
C ILE A 141 -15.12 -3.60 -9.95
N LEU A 142 -14.86 -4.89 -9.72
CA LEU A 142 -13.54 -5.45 -9.96
C LEU A 142 -13.34 -5.81 -11.41
N ARG A 143 -12.18 -5.47 -11.94
CA ARG A 143 -11.68 -6.03 -13.20
C ARG A 143 -10.48 -6.87 -12.86
N ILE A 144 -10.59 -8.16 -13.14
CA ILE A 144 -9.53 -9.12 -12.81
C ILE A 144 -8.87 -9.54 -14.12
N ILE A 145 -7.56 -9.50 -14.11
CA ILE A 145 -6.75 -9.87 -15.28
C ILE A 145 -6.55 -11.38 -15.31
#